data_8821b9a4712bf6cc923ea9285bb584ec
#
_entry.id   8821b9a4712bf6cc923ea9285bb584ec
#
_cell.length_a   1.000
_cell.length_b   1.000
_cell.length_c   1.000
_cell.angle_alpha   90.00
_cell.angle_beta   90.00
_cell.angle_gamma   90.00
#
_symmetry.space_group_name_H-M   'P 1'
#
loop_
_entity.id
_entity.type
_entity.pdbx_description
1 polymer ?
#
loop_
_entity_poly.entity_id
_entity_poly.type
_entity_poly.pdbx_seq_one_letter_code
_entity_poly.pdbx_strand_id
1 'polypeptide(L)'
;RGPVGRSARNELVREYRQWVDAQVRSADDFSVAVIYASAYGNTSAMAQAIARGITKAGVAVEMLNCELSTNEELEALIEKTDGFCIGAPTLGGHMPTPVSNALGVIVKESTREYPAGVFGSFGWSGEAVDLMEARLKDGGFDFAFAPIRCKFKPTQETLQICEESGTDLAQSVKKVRRKKQSDKTKQVSAGSSFGQSDTAAAVGRIVGSLCAVTAKKDDAQSAMLASWVSQASFNPPALTVAVAKERAVESFLLKGSVFNLNVLQSGNEKETMKSLLKPFKPGEDRFGDMEVKISETNGCAIVTEALSYLECEVSERMECGDHWVVLATVRDGKLLQEDGLTAIHHRKTGTSY
;
A
#
# COMPACT_ATOMS: atom_id res chain seq x y z
N ARG A 1 -16.41 -28.27 -5.95
CA ARG A 1 -14.93 -28.26 -6.14
C ARG A 1 -14.70 -28.35 -7.64
N GLY A 2 -14.47 -27.19 -8.32
CA GLY A 2 -14.07 -27.17 -9.73
C GLY A 2 -12.60 -27.53 -9.88
N PRO A 3 -12.15 -28.02 -11.04
CA PRO A 3 -10.74 -28.32 -11.28
C PRO A 3 -9.93 -27.02 -11.26
N VAL A 4 -8.99 -26.93 -10.33
CA VAL A 4 -7.98 -25.87 -10.35
C VAL A 4 -7.08 -26.17 -11.56
N GLY A 5 -7.13 -25.31 -12.58
CA GLY A 5 -6.31 -25.47 -13.79
C GLY A 5 -4.81 -25.48 -13.44
N ARG A 6 -4.01 -26.25 -14.20
CA ARG A 6 -2.54 -26.36 -13.99
C ARG A 6 -1.84 -24.99 -14.01
N SER A 7 -2.34 -24.03 -14.77
CA SER A 7 -1.83 -22.64 -14.81
C SER A 7 -2.01 -21.89 -13.50
N ALA A 8 -3.20 -21.95 -12.89
CA ALA A 8 -3.48 -21.29 -11.60
C ALA A 8 -2.61 -21.88 -10.46
N ARG A 9 -2.33 -23.18 -10.49
CA ARG A 9 -1.45 -23.83 -9.53
C ARG A 9 0.01 -23.40 -9.68
N ASN A 10 0.49 -23.24 -10.90
CA ASN A 10 1.86 -22.80 -11.16
C ASN A 10 2.04 -21.30 -10.83
N GLU A 11 1.01 -20.50 -11.05
CA GLU A 11 0.96 -19.08 -10.68
C GLU A 11 0.98 -18.92 -9.16
N LEU A 12 0.16 -19.67 -8.44
CA LEU A 12 0.14 -19.68 -6.96
C LEU A 12 1.49 -20.12 -6.36
N VAL A 13 2.13 -21.14 -6.95
CA VAL A 13 3.46 -21.60 -6.53
C VAL A 13 4.54 -20.55 -6.84
N ARG A 14 4.42 -19.85 -7.97
CA ARG A 14 5.35 -18.77 -8.33
C ARG A 14 5.19 -17.56 -7.42
N GLU A 15 3.96 -17.16 -7.13
CA GLU A 15 3.65 -16.09 -6.16
C GLU A 15 4.12 -16.47 -4.75
N TYR A 16 3.89 -17.71 -4.33
CA TYR A 16 4.38 -18.22 -3.05
C TYR A 16 5.92 -18.23 -2.98
N ARG A 17 6.62 -18.65 -4.05
CA ARG A 17 8.08 -18.57 -4.14
C ARG A 17 8.58 -17.13 -4.10
N GLN A 18 7.97 -16.23 -4.86
CA GLN A 18 8.31 -14.81 -4.84
C GLN A 18 8.09 -14.21 -3.45
N TRP A 19 7.03 -14.63 -2.76
CA TRP A 19 6.76 -14.22 -1.38
C TRP A 19 7.82 -14.78 -0.42
N VAL A 20 8.18 -16.05 -0.53
CA VAL A 20 9.25 -16.68 0.26
C VAL A 20 10.61 -16.04 -0.03
N ASP A 21 10.96 -15.81 -1.29
CA ASP A 21 12.22 -15.16 -1.68
C ASP A 21 12.30 -13.71 -1.21
N ALA A 22 11.16 -13.00 -1.13
CA ALA A 22 11.06 -11.68 -0.51
C ALA A 22 11.27 -11.73 1.02
N GLN A 23 10.99 -12.87 1.66
CA GLN A 23 11.18 -13.09 3.10
C GLN A 23 12.63 -13.51 3.45
N VAL A 24 13.37 -14.10 2.52
CA VAL A 24 14.76 -14.59 2.71
C VAL A 24 15.79 -13.48 2.49
N ARG A 25 15.42 -12.19 2.51
CA ARG A 25 16.38 -11.11 2.37
C ARG A 25 17.22 -10.92 3.64
N SER A 26 18.49 -10.61 3.40
CA SER A 26 19.66 -10.54 4.29
C SER A 26 19.42 -9.93 5.70
N ALA A 27 20.34 -10.22 6.63
CA ALA A 27 20.39 -9.78 8.04
C ALA A 27 20.38 -8.24 8.26
N ASP A 28 20.32 -7.45 7.18
CA ASP A 28 20.21 -5.99 7.21
C ASP A 28 18.78 -5.46 6.89
N ASP A 29 17.82 -6.34 6.65
CA ASP A 29 16.46 -5.93 6.27
C ASP A 29 15.57 -5.69 7.49
N PHE A 30 14.83 -4.57 7.46
CA PHE A 30 13.83 -4.21 8.47
C PHE A 30 12.73 -5.26 8.56
N SER A 31 12.26 -5.56 9.76
CA SER A 31 11.17 -6.48 9.97
C SER A 31 10.09 -5.94 10.90
N VAL A 32 8.84 -6.35 10.66
CA VAL A 32 7.66 -5.96 11.43
C VAL A 32 6.90 -7.20 11.87
N ALA A 33 6.49 -7.23 13.13
CA ALA A 33 5.61 -8.28 13.66
C ALA A 33 4.14 -7.91 13.46
N VAL A 34 3.34 -8.83 12.91
CA VAL A 34 1.88 -8.74 12.86
C VAL A 34 1.31 -9.80 13.79
N ILE A 35 0.89 -9.38 14.97
CA ILE A 35 0.46 -10.23 16.10
C ILE A 35 -1.06 -10.18 16.18
N TYR A 36 -1.75 -11.31 16.21
CA TYR A 36 -3.21 -11.30 16.23
C TYR A 36 -3.84 -12.55 16.84
N ALA A 37 -5.12 -12.42 17.21
CA ALA A 37 -6.04 -13.54 17.42
C ALA A 37 -7.25 -13.38 16.50
N SER A 38 -7.93 -14.47 16.14
CA SER A 38 -9.06 -14.40 15.21
C SER A 38 -10.05 -15.55 15.37
N ALA A 39 -11.20 -15.28 15.99
CA ALA A 39 -12.23 -16.30 16.23
C ALA A 39 -12.96 -16.77 14.95
N TYR A 40 -13.27 -15.84 14.02
CA TYR A 40 -14.09 -16.08 12.82
C TYR A 40 -13.38 -15.71 11.51
N GLY A 41 -12.07 -15.54 11.53
CA GLY A 41 -11.29 -15.18 10.34
C GLY A 41 -11.28 -13.69 9.99
N ASN A 42 -12.12 -12.83 10.58
CA ASN A 42 -12.21 -11.41 10.23
C ASN A 42 -10.93 -10.66 10.60
N THR A 43 -10.46 -10.79 11.84
CA THR A 43 -9.19 -10.18 12.28
C THR A 43 -8.00 -10.74 11.49
N SER A 44 -8.01 -12.04 11.16
CA SER A 44 -6.98 -12.66 10.32
C SER A 44 -6.94 -12.06 8.92
N ALA A 45 -8.09 -11.78 8.30
CA ALA A 45 -8.16 -11.12 6.99
C ALA A 45 -7.57 -9.69 7.04
N MET A 46 -7.83 -8.93 8.11
CA MET A 46 -7.24 -7.61 8.35
C MET A 46 -5.72 -7.73 8.54
N ALA A 47 -5.25 -8.69 9.36
CA ALA A 47 -3.82 -8.96 9.58
C ALA A 47 -3.08 -9.26 8.27
N GLN A 48 -3.66 -10.08 7.40
CA GLN A 48 -3.11 -10.40 6.09
C GLN A 48 -3.06 -9.17 5.17
N ALA A 49 -4.06 -8.29 5.22
CA ALA A 49 -4.06 -7.06 4.44
C ALA A 49 -2.95 -6.10 4.91
N ILE A 50 -2.77 -5.93 6.23
CA ILE A 50 -1.67 -5.16 6.81
C ILE A 50 -0.32 -5.75 6.39
N ALA A 51 -0.15 -7.06 6.48
CA ALA A 51 1.08 -7.75 6.06
C ALA A 51 1.41 -7.52 4.59
N ARG A 52 0.41 -7.53 3.69
CA ARG A 52 0.61 -7.17 2.27
C ARG A 52 1.14 -5.76 2.11
N GLY A 53 0.58 -4.78 2.83
CA GLY A 53 1.04 -3.39 2.79
C GLY A 53 2.50 -3.24 3.24
N ILE A 54 2.89 -3.94 4.32
CA ILE A 54 4.27 -3.97 4.83
C ILE A 54 5.21 -4.54 3.76
N THR A 55 4.85 -5.69 3.17
CA THR A 55 5.65 -6.36 2.14
C THR A 55 5.78 -5.51 0.87
N LYS A 56 4.70 -4.85 0.43
CA LYS A 56 4.72 -3.92 -0.72
C LYS A 56 5.68 -2.77 -0.51
N ALA A 57 5.79 -2.28 0.71
CA ALA A 57 6.75 -1.26 1.09
C ALA A 57 8.19 -1.80 1.24
N GLY A 58 8.46 -3.07 0.94
CA GLY A 58 9.79 -3.68 0.97
C GLY A 58 10.35 -3.82 2.40
N VAL A 59 9.50 -4.19 3.35
CA VAL A 59 9.86 -4.54 4.73
C VAL A 59 9.43 -5.99 4.98
N ALA A 60 10.28 -6.77 5.62
CA ALA A 60 9.97 -8.14 6.00
C ALA A 60 8.84 -8.15 7.05
N VAL A 61 7.96 -9.16 6.98
CA VAL A 61 6.84 -9.29 7.91
C VAL A 61 6.80 -10.69 8.49
N GLU A 62 6.65 -10.78 9.79
CA GLU A 62 6.40 -12.02 10.49
C GLU A 62 5.03 -11.98 11.16
N MET A 63 4.20 -12.97 10.86
CA MET A 63 2.84 -13.06 11.39
C MET A 63 2.79 -14.08 12.51
N LEU A 64 2.18 -13.71 13.65
CA LEU A 64 2.03 -14.58 14.80
C LEU A 64 0.56 -14.59 15.27
N ASN A 65 -0.03 -15.79 15.31
CA ASN A 65 -1.34 -15.98 15.91
C ASN A 65 -1.19 -16.33 17.39
N CYS A 66 -1.60 -15.43 18.29
CA CYS A 66 -1.51 -15.59 19.75
C CYS A 66 -2.25 -16.80 20.29
N GLU A 67 -3.23 -17.35 19.55
CA GLU A 67 -4.00 -18.52 19.99
C GLU A 67 -3.23 -19.82 19.76
N LEU A 68 -2.18 -19.80 18.93
CA LEU A 68 -1.42 -20.97 18.51
C LEU A 68 0.04 -20.93 18.94
N SER A 69 0.51 -19.79 19.44
CA SER A 69 1.94 -19.53 19.73
C SER A 69 2.18 -19.42 21.23
N THR A 70 3.41 -19.73 21.64
CA THR A 70 3.88 -19.61 23.03
C THR A 70 4.40 -18.19 23.32
N ASN A 71 4.57 -17.88 24.63
CA ASN A 71 5.15 -16.59 25.02
C ASN A 71 6.62 -16.48 24.58
N GLU A 72 7.37 -17.58 24.60
CA GLU A 72 8.77 -17.63 24.17
C GLU A 72 8.92 -17.33 22.67
N GLU A 73 8.00 -17.84 21.83
CA GLU A 73 7.96 -17.52 20.40
C GLU A 73 7.65 -16.03 20.18
N LEU A 74 6.75 -15.46 20.97
CA LEU A 74 6.42 -14.05 20.91
C LEU A 74 7.58 -13.17 21.38
N GLU A 75 8.26 -13.50 22.48
CA GLU A 75 9.45 -12.80 22.97
C GLU A 75 10.53 -12.78 21.90
N ALA A 76 10.86 -13.94 21.32
CA ALA A 76 11.83 -14.08 20.25
C ALA A 76 11.45 -13.29 18.98
N LEU A 77 10.15 -13.17 18.67
CA LEU A 77 9.66 -12.37 17.56
C LEU A 77 9.85 -10.86 17.82
N ILE A 78 9.47 -10.40 19.01
CA ILE A 78 9.56 -8.97 19.37
C ILE A 78 11.02 -8.50 19.45
N GLU A 79 11.94 -9.32 19.93
CA GLU A 79 13.36 -8.98 20.03
C GLU A 79 14.02 -8.70 18.68
N LYS A 80 13.59 -9.39 17.61
CA LYS A 80 14.18 -9.28 16.27
C LYS A 80 13.47 -8.30 15.34
N THR A 81 12.30 -7.76 15.73
CA THR A 81 11.53 -6.86 14.87
C THR A 81 11.73 -5.39 15.22
N ASP A 82 11.55 -4.52 14.23
CA ASP A 82 11.77 -3.07 14.33
C ASP A 82 10.46 -2.27 14.50
N GLY A 83 9.34 -2.96 14.56
CA GLY A 83 8.00 -2.43 14.74
C GLY A 83 6.97 -3.55 14.81
N PHE A 84 5.79 -3.24 15.25
CA PHE A 84 4.73 -4.25 15.36
C PHE A 84 3.33 -3.66 15.18
N CYS A 85 2.38 -4.52 14.86
CA CYS A 85 0.98 -4.24 15.07
C CYS A 85 0.29 -5.43 15.75
N ILE A 86 -0.73 -5.12 16.56
CA ILE A 86 -1.49 -6.12 17.29
C ILE A 86 -2.99 -6.02 17.00
N GLY A 87 -3.66 -7.17 16.81
CA GLY A 87 -5.07 -7.23 16.45
C GLY A 87 -5.87 -8.27 17.22
N ALA A 88 -7.12 -7.92 17.53
CA ALA A 88 -8.02 -8.81 18.24
C ALA A 88 -9.47 -8.69 17.78
N PRO A 89 -10.27 -9.76 17.89
CA PRO A 89 -11.71 -9.64 17.93
C PRO A 89 -12.16 -9.13 19.31
N THR A 90 -13.28 -8.40 19.37
CA THR A 90 -13.97 -8.14 20.65
C THR A 90 -14.91 -9.29 20.96
N LEU A 91 -14.67 -9.97 22.08
CA LEU A 91 -15.47 -11.08 22.57
C LEU A 91 -15.99 -10.77 23.98
N GLY A 92 -17.33 -10.63 24.12
CA GLY A 92 -17.94 -10.30 25.40
C GLY A 92 -17.49 -8.95 26.00
N GLY A 93 -17.20 -7.95 25.18
CA GLY A 93 -16.70 -6.64 25.62
C GLY A 93 -15.20 -6.60 25.92
N HIS A 94 -14.45 -7.67 25.67
CA HIS A 94 -13.03 -7.77 26.00
C HIS A 94 -12.19 -8.28 24.83
N MET A 95 -10.87 -8.07 24.90
CA MET A 95 -9.91 -8.77 24.06
C MET A 95 -9.70 -10.21 24.56
N PRO A 96 -9.41 -11.20 23.71
CA PRO A 96 -9.07 -12.55 24.11
C PRO A 96 -7.84 -12.59 25.04
N THR A 97 -7.84 -13.52 26.01
CA THR A 97 -6.73 -13.69 26.96
C THR A 97 -5.36 -13.83 26.27
N PRO A 98 -5.18 -14.60 25.17
CA PRO A 98 -3.90 -14.67 24.49
C PRO A 98 -3.38 -13.30 24.02
N VAL A 99 -4.26 -12.42 23.56
CA VAL A 99 -3.89 -11.06 23.15
C VAL A 99 -3.52 -10.19 24.35
N SER A 100 -4.23 -10.32 25.47
CA SER A 100 -3.86 -9.61 26.72
C SER A 100 -2.48 -10.03 27.24
N ASN A 101 -2.14 -11.32 27.14
CA ASN A 101 -0.82 -11.84 27.48
C ASN A 101 0.24 -11.29 26.52
N ALA A 102 -0.03 -11.31 25.21
CA ALA A 102 0.87 -10.76 24.19
C ALA A 102 1.17 -9.27 24.41
N LEU A 103 0.16 -8.47 24.79
CA LEU A 103 0.37 -7.08 25.19
C LEU A 103 1.31 -6.94 26.38
N GLY A 104 1.21 -7.83 27.36
CA GLY A 104 2.13 -7.86 28.51
C GLY A 104 3.58 -8.06 28.08
N VAL A 105 3.82 -9.03 27.18
CA VAL A 105 5.16 -9.30 26.61
C VAL A 105 5.65 -8.12 25.80
N ILE A 106 4.82 -7.57 24.90
CA ILE A 106 5.18 -6.42 24.07
C ILE A 106 5.60 -5.21 24.94
N VAL A 107 4.78 -4.88 25.95
CA VAL A 107 5.07 -3.76 26.85
C VAL A 107 6.36 -3.99 27.65
N LYS A 108 6.72 -5.22 27.94
CA LYS A 108 7.95 -5.56 28.65
C LYS A 108 9.19 -5.53 27.75
N GLU A 109 9.13 -6.17 26.57
CA GLU A 109 10.31 -6.48 25.75
C GLU A 109 10.52 -5.51 24.58
N SER A 110 9.45 -4.87 24.02
CA SER A 110 9.60 -4.04 22.86
C SER A 110 10.25 -2.69 23.16
N THR A 111 11.08 -2.22 22.23
CA THR A 111 11.69 -0.88 22.26
C THR A 111 10.62 0.20 22.03
N ARG A 112 10.52 1.18 22.93
CA ARG A 112 9.50 2.25 22.90
C ARG A 112 9.55 3.15 21.66
N GLU A 113 10.71 3.25 21.04
CA GLU A 113 10.90 4.03 19.82
C GLU A 113 10.37 3.33 18.56
N TYR A 114 10.02 2.04 18.67
CA TYR A 114 9.50 1.29 17.53
C TYR A 114 8.03 1.63 17.28
N PRO A 115 7.66 1.90 16.03
CA PRO A 115 6.28 2.25 15.71
C PRO A 115 5.35 1.07 15.94
N ALA A 116 4.19 1.38 16.49
CA ALA A 116 3.13 0.43 16.80
C ALA A 116 1.89 0.64 15.94
N GLY A 117 1.02 -0.37 15.89
CA GLY A 117 -0.29 -0.29 15.28
C GLY A 117 -1.30 -1.17 16.01
N VAL A 118 -2.58 -0.79 15.94
CA VAL A 118 -3.69 -1.56 16.54
C VAL A 118 -4.81 -1.72 15.54
N PHE A 119 -5.40 -2.91 15.48
CA PHE A 119 -6.56 -3.20 14.66
C PHE A 119 -7.48 -4.24 15.31
N GLY A 120 -8.73 -4.31 14.88
CA GLY A 120 -9.61 -5.34 15.40
C GLY A 120 -10.97 -5.39 14.75
N SER A 121 -11.64 -6.54 14.94
CA SER A 121 -13.00 -6.78 14.48
C SER A 121 -13.96 -6.93 15.65
N PHE A 122 -15.23 -6.57 15.44
CA PHE A 122 -16.26 -6.67 16.46
C PHE A 122 -17.65 -6.87 15.84
N GLY A 123 -18.60 -7.36 16.64
CA GLY A 123 -20.00 -7.47 16.23
C GLY A 123 -20.86 -6.30 16.73
N TRP A 124 -20.81 -6.02 18.02
CA TRP A 124 -21.64 -5.02 18.68
C TRP A 124 -20.86 -3.81 19.16
N SER A 125 -19.73 -4.03 19.78
CA SER A 125 -18.89 -3.01 20.40
C SER A 125 -17.42 -3.34 20.21
N GLY A 126 -16.55 -2.35 20.15
CA GLY A 126 -15.15 -2.45 19.71
C GLY A 126 -14.12 -2.29 20.83
N GLU A 127 -14.46 -2.59 22.09
CA GLU A 127 -13.65 -2.31 23.27
C GLU A 127 -12.26 -2.93 23.23
N ALA A 128 -12.08 -4.08 22.55
CA ALA A 128 -10.76 -4.70 22.44
C ALA A 128 -9.73 -3.77 21.80
N VAL A 129 -10.12 -3.00 20.77
CA VAL A 129 -9.24 -2.04 20.13
C VAL A 129 -8.91 -0.89 21.07
N ASP A 130 -9.89 -0.37 21.79
CA ASP A 130 -9.70 0.73 22.75
C ASP A 130 -8.77 0.32 23.90
N LEU A 131 -8.93 -0.91 24.41
CA LEU A 131 -8.09 -1.47 25.46
C LEU A 131 -6.64 -1.68 25.00
N MET A 132 -6.43 -2.20 23.77
CA MET A 132 -5.10 -2.34 23.20
C MET A 132 -4.44 -0.99 22.97
N GLU A 133 -5.17 -0.03 22.40
CA GLU A 133 -4.70 1.33 22.16
C GLU A 133 -4.29 2.01 23.47
N ALA A 134 -5.16 2.01 24.49
CA ALA A 134 -4.87 2.62 25.78
C ALA A 134 -3.60 2.01 26.42
N ARG A 135 -3.51 0.66 26.45
CA ARG A 135 -2.38 -0.02 27.08
C ARG A 135 -1.04 0.24 26.39
N LEU A 136 -1.03 0.35 25.07
CA LEU A 136 0.19 0.73 24.32
C LEU A 136 0.55 2.21 24.49
N LYS A 137 -0.45 3.11 24.53
CA LYS A 137 -0.21 4.54 24.85
C LYS A 137 0.37 4.71 26.25
N ASP A 138 -0.20 4.05 27.24
CA ASP A 138 0.32 4.05 28.62
C ASP A 138 1.73 3.44 28.69
N GLY A 139 2.02 2.48 27.81
CA GLY A 139 3.35 1.91 27.61
C GLY A 139 4.34 2.86 26.90
N GLY A 140 3.91 4.01 26.41
CA GLY A 140 4.74 4.99 25.74
C GLY A 140 5.08 4.68 24.28
N PHE A 141 4.22 3.92 23.58
CA PHE A 141 4.40 3.65 22.15
C PHE A 141 3.73 4.68 21.27
N ASP A 142 4.39 5.05 20.17
CA ASP A 142 3.84 5.90 19.11
C ASP A 142 3.18 5.05 18.02
N PHE A 143 2.03 5.51 17.54
CA PHE A 143 1.27 4.79 16.51
C PHE A 143 1.63 5.29 15.11
N ALA A 144 1.92 4.35 14.21
CA ALA A 144 2.19 4.63 12.81
C ALA A 144 0.90 4.98 12.03
N PHE A 145 -0.25 4.50 12.47
CA PHE A 145 -1.55 4.74 11.87
C PHE A 145 -2.65 4.77 12.94
N ALA A 146 -3.80 5.34 12.60
CA ALA A 146 -4.96 5.37 13.51
C ALA A 146 -5.49 3.95 13.74
N PRO A 147 -5.92 3.57 14.97
CA PRO A 147 -6.47 2.26 15.27
C PRO A 147 -7.63 1.88 14.33
N ILE A 148 -7.54 0.71 13.71
CA ILE A 148 -8.51 0.23 12.72
C ILE A 148 -9.60 -0.58 13.42
N ARG A 149 -10.86 -0.20 13.21
CA ARG A 149 -12.04 -0.88 13.76
C ARG A 149 -12.93 -1.38 12.63
N CYS A 150 -13.18 -2.69 12.62
CA CYS A 150 -14.04 -3.31 11.61
C CYS A 150 -15.25 -3.97 12.25
N LYS A 151 -16.46 -3.53 11.86
CA LYS A 151 -17.69 -4.18 12.29
C LYS A 151 -18.01 -5.36 11.38
N PHE A 152 -18.10 -6.56 11.98
CA PHE A 152 -18.32 -7.84 11.28
C PHE A 152 -17.22 -8.19 10.27
N LYS A 153 -17.61 -8.60 9.04
CA LYS A 153 -16.69 -8.99 7.98
C LYS A 153 -16.09 -7.74 7.34
N PRO A 154 -14.75 -7.65 7.18
CA PRO A 154 -14.14 -6.52 6.48
C PRO A 154 -14.59 -6.46 5.02
N THR A 155 -14.98 -5.26 4.59
CA THR A 155 -15.25 -4.91 3.19
C THR A 155 -13.94 -4.75 2.44
N GLN A 156 -13.99 -4.56 1.11
CA GLN A 156 -12.78 -4.27 0.32
C GLN A 156 -12.16 -2.94 0.74
N GLU A 157 -12.98 -1.93 1.04
CA GLU A 157 -12.52 -0.65 1.58
C GLU A 157 -11.77 -0.82 2.91
N THR A 158 -12.33 -1.60 3.86
CA THR A 158 -11.64 -1.89 5.12
C THR A 158 -10.31 -2.61 4.90
N LEU A 159 -10.26 -3.58 3.98
CA LEU A 159 -9.01 -4.29 3.65
C LEU A 159 -7.99 -3.36 2.98
N GLN A 160 -8.45 -2.40 2.17
CA GLN A 160 -7.58 -1.38 1.58
C GLN A 160 -6.99 -0.46 2.65
N ILE A 161 -7.81 -0.01 3.62
CA ILE A 161 -7.34 0.76 4.79
C ILE A 161 -6.26 -0.03 5.57
N CYS A 162 -6.48 -1.32 5.79
CA CYS A 162 -5.51 -2.20 6.44
C CYS A 162 -4.19 -2.27 5.66
N GLU A 163 -4.24 -2.43 4.34
CA GLU A 163 -3.06 -2.49 3.47
C GLU A 163 -2.29 -1.17 3.46
N GLU A 164 -2.98 -0.04 3.33
CA GLU A 164 -2.37 1.30 3.41
C GLU A 164 -1.72 1.54 4.78
N SER A 165 -2.38 1.12 5.86
CA SER A 165 -1.83 1.20 7.23
C SER A 165 -0.58 0.35 7.41
N GLY A 166 -0.52 -0.82 6.77
CA GLY A 166 0.68 -1.65 6.72
C GLY A 166 1.84 -0.94 6.01
N THR A 167 1.56 -0.23 4.92
CA THR A 167 2.54 0.60 4.21
C THR A 167 3.06 1.74 5.10
N ASP A 168 2.17 2.44 5.81
CA ASP A 168 2.55 3.52 6.74
C ASP A 168 3.42 3.01 7.89
N LEU A 169 3.11 1.83 8.44
CA LEU A 169 3.91 1.19 9.48
C LEU A 169 5.33 0.88 8.96
N ALA A 170 5.43 0.28 7.79
CA ALA A 170 6.71 -0.03 7.17
C ALA A 170 7.55 1.23 6.89
N GLN A 171 6.94 2.31 6.40
CA GLN A 171 7.62 3.60 6.18
C GLN A 171 8.08 4.23 7.50
N SER A 172 7.29 4.11 8.56
CA SER A 172 7.64 4.59 9.89
C SER A 172 8.86 3.83 10.46
N VAL A 173 8.90 2.51 10.31
CA VAL A 173 10.07 1.68 10.68
C VAL A 173 11.32 2.12 9.94
N LYS A 174 11.25 2.29 8.61
CA LYS A 174 12.37 2.78 7.79
C LYS A 174 12.86 4.14 8.26
N LYS A 175 11.95 5.05 8.62
CA LYS A 175 12.29 6.40 9.11
C LYS A 175 13.04 6.36 10.46
N VAL A 176 12.55 5.57 11.42
CA VAL A 176 13.19 5.41 12.74
C VAL A 176 14.61 4.87 12.60
N ARG A 177 14.80 3.82 11.78
CA ARG A 177 16.13 3.24 11.57
C ARG A 177 17.09 4.17 10.84
N ARG A 178 16.63 4.89 9.81
CA ARG A 178 17.46 5.90 9.12
C ARG A 178 17.92 6.99 10.10
N LYS A 179 17.06 7.44 11.01
CA LYS A 179 17.42 8.39 12.07
C LYS A 179 18.49 7.81 12.97
N LYS A 180 18.34 6.58 13.46
CA LYS A 180 19.34 5.89 14.29
C LYS A 180 20.69 5.70 13.58
N GLN A 181 20.68 5.41 12.28
CA GLN A 181 21.89 5.31 11.46
C GLN A 181 22.56 6.68 11.25
N SER A 182 21.79 7.74 10.96
CA SER A 182 22.35 9.08 10.77
C SER A 182 22.99 9.63 12.04
N ASP A 183 22.45 9.32 13.21
CA ASP A 183 23.02 9.72 14.50
C ASP A 183 24.31 8.94 14.83
N LYS A 184 24.46 7.71 14.32
CA LYS A 184 25.70 6.92 14.39
C LYS A 184 26.73 7.33 13.33
N THR A 185 26.30 7.87 12.19
CA THR A 185 27.14 8.11 11.00
C THR A 185 27.59 9.57 10.85
N LYS A 186 27.41 10.44 11.86
CA LYS A 186 28.04 11.78 11.85
C LYS A 186 29.55 11.75 11.75
N GLN A 187 30.16 10.56 11.62
CA GLN A 187 31.63 10.40 11.50
C GLN A 187 32.12 9.78 10.18
N VAL A 188 31.27 9.33 9.25
CA VAL A 188 31.75 8.82 7.94
C VAL A 188 30.76 9.19 6.84
N SER A 189 31.11 10.20 6.05
CA SER A 189 30.41 10.58 4.83
C SER A 189 30.87 9.70 3.67
N ALA A 190 29.95 8.89 3.08
CA ALA A 190 29.93 8.56 1.65
C ALA A 190 28.59 7.86 1.36
N GLY A 191 27.54 8.65 1.08
CA GLY A 191 26.23 8.18 0.70
C GLY A 191 26.19 7.77 -0.78
N SER A 192 25.22 6.95 -1.15
CA SER A 192 24.93 6.56 -2.52
C SER A 192 24.71 7.79 -3.41
N SER A 193 25.66 8.04 -4.30
CA SER A 193 25.73 9.23 -5.16
C SER A 193 24.80 9.15 -6.40
N PHE A 194 23.93 8.15 -6.53
CA PHE A 194 23.11 7.98 -7.75
C PHE A 194 22.17 9.18 -7.97
N GLY A 195 21.55 9.71 -6.91
CA GLY A 195 20.63 10.85 -7.02
C GLY A 195 21.26 12.17 -7.52
N GLN A 196 22.59 12.28 -7.47
CA GLN A 196 23.38 13.43 -7.97
C GLN A 196 24.26 13.05 -9.16
N SER A 197 24.12 11.86 -9.73
CA SER A 197 24.91 11.39 -10.87
C SER A 197 24.37 11.98 -12.19
N ASP A 198 25.27 12.12 -13.18
CA ASP A 198 24.90 12.49 -14.55
C ASP A 198 23.88 11.53 -15.15
N THR A 199 23.94 10.25 -14.79
CA THR A 199 22.96 9.24 -15.19
C THR A 199 21.57 9.54 -14.65
N ALA A 200 21.44 9.91 -13.37
CA ALA A 200 20.15 10.28 -12.80
C ALA A 200 19.58 11.55 -13.42
N ALA A 201 20.44 12.54 -13.70
CA ALA A 201 20.06 13.75 -14.42
C ALA A 201 19.60 13.45 -15.86
N ALA A 202 20.30 12.56 -16.57
CA ALA A 202 19.94 12.13 -17.92
C ALA A 202 18.59 11.37 -17.95
N VAL A 203 18.36 10.42 -17.03
CA VAL A 203 17.09 9.72 -16.90
C VAL A 203 15.94 10.68 -16.58
N GLY A 204 16.19 11.71 -15.77
CA GLY A 204 15.21 12.78 -15.48
C GLY A 204 14.75 13.57 -16.70
N ARG A 205 15.43 13.48 -17.86
CA ARG A 205 15.03 14.15 -19.12
C ARG A 205 14.00 13.36 -19.92
N ILE A 206 13.70 12.13 -19.54
CA ILE A 206 12.61 11.36 -20.15
C ILE A 206 11.29 11.99 -19.70
N VAL A 207 10.58 12.59 -20.65
CA VAL A 207 9.32 13.30 -20.42
C VAL A 207 8.15 12.34 -20.59
N GLY A 208 7.10 12.51 -19.82
CA GLY A 208 5.87 11.74 -19.95
C GLY A 208 4.63 12.62 -19.87
N SER A 209 3.54 12.15 -20.44
CA SER A 209 2.22 12.77 -20.32
C SER A 209 1.76 12.70 -18.86
N LEU A 210 1.28 13.82 -18.35
CA LEU A 210 0.73 13.86 -17.00
C LEU A 210 -0.71 13.34 -17.00
N CYS A 211 -0.95 12.29 -16.24
CA CYS A 211 -2.23 11.61 -16.20
C CYS A 211 -2.67 11.35 -14.75
N ALA A 212 -3.96 11.16 -14.54
CA ALA A 212 -4.50 10.60 -13.31
C ALA A 212 -5.05 9.19 -13.59
N VAL A 213 -4.53 8.19 -12.88
CA VAL A 213 -5.07 6.83 -12.87
C VAL A 213 -6.12 6.76 -11.77
N THR A 214 -7.33 6.32 -12.11
CA THR A 214 -8.43 6.12 -11.18
C THR A 214 -8.93 4.70 -11.29
N ALA A 215 -9.07 4.00 -10.18
CA ALA A 215 -9.48 2.60 -10.15
C ALA A 215 -10.48 2.34 -9.02
N LYS A 216 -11.36 1.34 -9.24
CA LYS A 216 -12.36 0.91 -8.27
C LYS A 216 -12.38 -0.61 -8.18
N LYS A 217 -12.59 -1.11 -6.96
CA LYS A 217 -12.80 -2.52 -6.68
C LYS A 217 -13.83 -2.63 -5.57
N ASP A 218 -14.99 -3.19 -5.88
CA ASP A 218 -16.13 -3.27 -4.98
C ASP A 218 -16.50 -1.88 -4.40
N ASP A 219 -16.41 -1.69 -3.09
CA ASP A 219 -16.68 -0.45 -2.36
C ASP A 219 -15.44 0.45 -2.20
N ALA A 220 -14.25 -0.03 -2.58
CA ALA A 220 -13.00 0.72 -2.47
C ALA A 220 -12.66 1.46 -3.77
N GLN A 221 -12.10 2.66 -3.64
CA GLN A 221 -11.61 3.48 -4.75
C GLN A 221 -10.20 3.96 -4.47
N SER A 222 -9.42 4.17 -5.53
CA SER A 222 -8.08 4.74 -5.40
C SER A 222 -7.74 5.58 -6.62
N ALA A 223 -6.84 6.55 -6.43
CA ALA A 223 -6.32 7.38 -7.51
C ALA A 223 -4.84 7.69 -7.29
N MET A 224 -4.11 7.91 -8.37
CA MET A 224 -2.74 8.42 -8.33
C MET A 224 -2.43 9.28 -9.55
N LEU A 225 -1.50 10.21 -9.38
CA LEU A 225 -0.86 10.90 -10.49
C LEU A 225 0.16 9.97 -11.16
N ALA A 226 0.14 9.91 -12.50
CA ALA A 226 1.06 9.11 -13.30
C ALA A 226 1.69 9.97 -14.40
N SER A 227 3.01 9.83 -14.58
CA SER A 227 3.72 10.49 -15.69
C SER A 227 4.55 9.51 -16.54
N TRP A 228 4.67 8.27 -16.13
CA TRP A 228 5.31 7.22 -16.93
C TRP A 228 4.24 6.41 -17.64
N VAL A 229 3.66 7.05 -18.66
CA VAL A 229 2.58 6.50 -19.50
C VAL A 229 3.03 6.54 -20.94
N SER A 230 2.84 5.47 -21.68
CA SER A 230 3.14 5.38 -23.10
C SER A 230 2.14 4.52 -23.85
N GLN A 231 1.82 4.90 -25.09
CA GLN A 231 1.10 4.01 -25.99
C GLN A 231 1.98 2.78 -26.30
N ALA A 232 1.41 1.60 -26.25
CA ALA A 232 2.10 0.33 -26.44
C ALA A 232 1.70 -0.41 -27.73
N SER A 233 0.49 -0.20 -28.24
CA SER A 233 -0.01 -0.86 -29.45
C SER A 233 -1.10 -0.03 -30.13
N PHE A 234 -1.24 -0.24 -31.45
CA PHE A 234 -2.33 0.33 -32.25
C PHE A 234 -3.53 -0.63 -32.37
N ASN A 235 -3.27 -1.94 -32.43
CA ASN A 235 -4.33 -2.93 -32.63
C ASN A 235 -4.02 -4.23 -31.89
N PRO A 236 -4.76 -4.55 -30.82
CA PRO A 236 -5.72 -3.67 -30.15
C PRO A 236 -5.00 -2.45 -29.57
N PRO A 237 -5.68 -1.30 -29.40
CA PRO A 237 -5.09 -0.14 -28.77
C PRO A 237 -4.73 -0.48 -27.32
N ALA A 238 -3.47 -0.21 -26.95
CA ALA A 238 -2.94 -0.53 -25.65
C ALA A 238 -1.95 0.52 -25.15
N LEU A 239 -1.76 0.58 -23.85
CA LEU A 239 -0.84 1.48 -23.19
C LEU A 239 -0.09 0.79 -22.04
N THR A 240 1.03 1.41 -21.64
CA THR A 240 1.75 1.04 -20.41
C THR A 240 1.69 2.17 -19.40
N VAL A 241 1.58 1.79 -18.12
CA VAL A 241 1.69 2.71 -16.97
C VAL A 241 2.66 2.12 -15.97
N ALA A 242 3.66 2.88 -15.51
CA ALA A 242 4.50 2.46 -14.40
C ALA A 242 3.86 2.90 -13.07
N VAL A 243 3.75 1.95 -12.14
CA VAL A 243 3.10 2.13 -10.83
C VAL A 243 4.03 1.66 -9.74
N ALA A 244 4.39 2.55 -8.82
CA ALA A 244 5.23 2.17 -7.68
C ALA A 244 4.51 1.15 -6.79
N LYS A 245 5.23 0.11 -6.35
CA LYS A 245 4.68 -1.01 -5.57
C LYS A 245 4.00 -0.56 -4.27
N GLU A 246 4.52 0.49 -3.64
CA GLU A 246 3.98 1.04 -2.39
C GLU A 246 2.74 1.94 -2.57
N ARG A 247 2.33 2.26 -3.81
CA ARG A 247 1.13 3.07 -4.04
C ARG A 247 -0.14 2.29 -3.76
N ALA A 248 -1.11 2.95 -3.12
CA ALA A 248 -2.40 2.34 -2.79
C ALA A 248 -3.15 1.79 -4.02
N VAL A 249 -3.07 2.48 -5.16
CA VAL A 249 -3.72 2.05 -6.40
C VAL A 249 -3.15 0.76 -6.99
N GLU A 250 -1.95 0.35 -6.59
CA GLU A 250 -1.27 -0.84 -7.13
C GLU A 250 -2.13 -2.11 -6.98
N SER A 251 -2.77 -2.30 -5.83
CA SER A 251 -3.64 -3.45 -5.55
C SER A 251 -4.95 -3.47 -6.35
N PHE A 252 -5.28 -2.37 -7.01
CA PHE A 252 -6.42 -2.27 -7.93
C PHE A 252 -6.04 -2.58 -9.38
N LEU A 253 -4.75 -2.65 -9.71
CA LEU A 253 -4.24 -2.83 -11.07
C LEU A 253 -3.69 -4.24 -11.30
N LEU A 254 -4.43 -5.25 -10.86
CA LEU A 254 -4.13 -6.65 -11.10
C LEU A 254 -4.63 -7.06 -12.50
N LYS A 255 -4.09 -8.15 -13.05
CA LYS A 255 -4.54 -8.69 -14.34
C LYS A 255 -6.07 -8.89 -14.36
N GLY A 256 -6.73 -8.36 -15.38
CA GLY A 256 -8.18 -8.36 -15.53
C GLY A 256 -8.92 -7.24 -14.79
N SER A 257 -8.22 -6.43 -13.99
CA SER A 257 -8.82 -5.25 -13.35
C SER A 257 -9.05 -4.14 -14.37
N VAL A 258 -10.06 -3.29 -14.10
CA VAL A 258 -10.37 -2.12 -14.92
C VAL A 258 -9.97 -0.84 -14.21
N PHE A 259 -9.60 0.17 -14.99
CA PHE A 259 -9.24 1.50 -14.48
C PHE A 259 -9.46 2.56 -15.57
N ASN A 260 -9.54 3.84 -15.17
CA ASN A 260 -9.51 4.94 -16.11
C ASN A 260 -8.17 5.64 -16.09
N LEU A 261 -7.63 5.93 -17.27
CA LEU A 261 -6.51 6.84 -17.46
C LEU A 261 -7.06 8.19 -17.90
N ASN A 262 -6.98 9.20 -17.06
CA ASN A 262 -7.39 10.57 -17.36
C ASN A 262 -6.15 11.35 -17.79
N VAL A 263 -6.08 11.78 -19.04
CA VAL A 263 -4.99 12.60 -19.59
C VAL A 263 -5.25 14.04 -19.18
N LEU A 264 -4.34 14.67 -18.45
CA LEU A 264 -4.54 16.02 -17.94
C LEU A 264 -4.25 17.07 -19.02
N GLN A 265 -5.03 18.16 -18.99
CA GLN A 265 -4.87 19.30 -19.88
C GLN A 265 -3.81 20.26 -19.34
N SER A 266 -2.94 20.73 -20.21
CA SER A 266 -1.95 21.78 -19.90
C SER A 266 -2.65 23.09 -19.53
N GLY A 267 -2.28 23.62 -18.37
CA GLY A 267 -2.88 24.83 -17.78
C GLY A 267 -3.93 24.56 -16.70
N ASN A 268 -4.59 23.38 -16.72
CA ASN A 268 -5.60 22.97 -15.74
C ASN A 268 -5.11 21.87 -14.78
N GLU A 269 -3.92 21.31 -15.02
CA GLU A 269 -3.37 20.17 -14.27
C GLU A 269 -3.10 20.45 -12.79
N LYS A 270 -2.95 21.71 -12.39
CA LYS A 270 -2.43 22.10 -11.07
C LYS A 270 -3.31 21.67 -9.91
N GLU A 271 -4.63 21.74 -10.05
CA GLU A 271 -5.55 21.33 -8.98
C GLU A 271 -5.56 19.82 -8.78
N THR A 272 -5.62 19.05 -9.87
CA THR A 272 -5.50 17.59 -9.83
C THR A 272 -4.14 17.16 -9.28
N MET A 273 -3.05 17.81 -9.68
CA MET A 273 -1.72 17.56 -9.11
C MET A 273 -1.68 17.82 -7.62
N LYS A 274 -2.19 18.97 -7.16
CA LYS A 274 -2.21 19.34 -5.75
C LYS A 274 -3.00 18.33 -4.93
N SER A 275 -4.13 17.87 -5.42
CA SER A 275 -4.96 16.87 -4.76
C SER A 275 -4.27 15.51 -4.68
N LEU A 276 -3.69 15.01 -5.78
CA LEU A 276 -3.10 13.66 -5.83
C LEU A 276 -1.65 13.56 -5.32
N LEU A 277 -0.93 14.68 -5.17
CA LEU A 277 0.43 14.68 -4.60
C LEU A 277 0.47 14.86 -3.09
N LYS A 278 -0.62 15.29 -2.44
CA LYS A 278 -0.67 15.37 -0.98
C LYS A 278 -0.52 13.97 -0.36
N PRO A 279 0.10 13.85 0.82
CA PRO A 279 0.08 12.60 1.55
C PRO A 279 -1.35 12.31 2.02
N PHE A 280 -1.85 11.13 1.73
CA PHE A 280 -3.16 10.66 2.18
C PHE A 280 -3.01 9.75 3.38
N LYS A 281 -3.91 9.90 4.34
CA LYS A 281 -4.06 8.92 5.41
C LYS A 281 -4.79 7.67 4.89
N PRO A 282 -4.58 6.50 5.50
CA PRO A 282 -5.34 5.30 5.16
C PRO A 282 -6.86 5.56 5.18
N GLY A 283 -7.55 5.18 4.11
CA GLY A 283 -9.00 5.39 3.95
C GLY A 283 -9.44 6.82 3.64
N GLU A 284 -8.53 7.77 3.46
CA GLU A 284 -8.89 9.13 3.05
C GLU A 284 -9.37 9.15 1.59
N ASP A 285 -10.41 9.92 1.31
CA ASP A 285 -10.91 10.12 -0.06
C ASP A 285 -9.81 10.71 -0.95
N ARG A 286 -9.48 9.98 -2.03
CA ARG A 286 -8.42 10.36 -2.98
C ARG A 286 -8.85 11.46 -3.93
N PHE A 287 -10.14 11.67 -4.09
CA PHE A 287 -10.67 12.67 -5.02
C PHE A 287 -10.80 14.03 -4.35
N GLY A 288 -11.14 14.09 -3.05
CA GLY A 288 -11.22 15.32 -2.28
C GLY A 288 -12.09 16.37 -2.96
N ASP A 289 -11.47 17.52 -3.31
CA ASP A 289 -12.16 18.65 -3.97
C ASP A 289 -12.18 18.52 -5.51
N MET A 290 -11.65 17.44 -6.10
CA MET A 290 -11.65 17.24 -7.55
C MET A 290 -13.05 16.90 -8.04
N GLU A 291 -13.48 17.57 -9.10
CA GLU A 291 -14.73 17.24 -9.77
C GLU A 291 -14.55 15.97 -10.63
N VAL A 292 -15.30 14.92 -10.26
CA VAL A 292 -15.26 13.64 -10.96
C VAL A 292 -16.65 13.18 -11.35
N LYS A 293 -16.74 12.46 -12.48
CA LYS A 293 -17.91 11.69 -12.91
C LYS A 293 -17.59 10.22 -12.81
N ILE A 294 -18.57 9.39 -12.51
CA ILE A 294 -18.39 7.94 -12.50
C ILE A 294 -18.71 7.40 -13.89
N SER A 295 -17.78 6.61 -14.44
CA SER A 295 -18.02 5.89 -15.69
C SER A 295 -19.17 4.89 -15.51
N GLU A 296 -20.12 4.90 -16.44
CA GLU A 296 -21.23 3.93 -16.49
C GLU A 296 -20.76 2.54 -16.88
N THR A 297 -19.65 2.43 -17.59
CA THR A 297 -19.10 1.18 -18.12
C THR A 297 -18.34 0.38 -17.06
N ASN A 298 -17.41 1.03 -16.34
CA ASN A 298 -16.48 0.34 -15.42
C ASN A 298 -16.55 0.83 -13.97
N GLY A 299 -17.36 1.88 -13.70
CA GLY A 299 -17.54 2.43 -12.35
C GLY A 299 -16.36 3.22 -11.80
N CYS A 300 -15.28 3.40 -12.57
CA CYS A 300 -14.12 4.21 -12.17
C CYS A 300 -14.38 5.71 -12.40
N ALA A 301 -13.71 6.56 -11.62
CA ALA A 301 -13.88 8.00 -11.73
C ALA A 301 -13.24 8.53 -13.02
N ILE A 302 -13.89 9.54 -13.61
CA ILE A 302 -13.43 10.35 -14.74
C ILE A 302 -13.24 11.76 -14.21
N VAL A 303 -12.04 12.31 -14.31
CA VAL A 303 -11.73 13.70 -13.95
C VAL A 303 -12.35 14.63 -15.01
N THR A 304 -13.29 15.49 -14.62
CA THR A 304 -14.08 16.30 -15.57
C THR A 304 -13.24 17.35 -16.32
N GLU A 305 -12.18 17.85 -15.70
CA GLU A 305 -11.24 18.81 -16.28
C GLU A 305 -10.12 18.16 -17.12
N ALA A 306 -10.13 16.84 -17.27
CA ALA A 306 -9.15 16.14 -18.10
C ALA A 306 -9.33 16.52 -19.59
N LEU A 307 -8.24 16.44 -20.37
CA LEU A 307 -8.27 16.57 -21.82
C LEU A 307 -9.04 15.42 -22.48
N SER A 308 -8.79 14.20 -21.96
CA SER A 308 -9.45 12.98 -22.41
C SER A 308 -9.40 11.93 -21.31
N TYR A 309 -10.21 10.90 -21.43
CA TYR A 309 -10.08 9.70 -20.62
C TYR A 309 -10.10 8.43 -21.48
N LEU A 310 -9.45 7.40 -20.98
CA LEU A 310 -9.41 6.06 -21.57
C LEU A 310 -9.85 5.04 -20.53
N GLU A 311 -10.79 4.18 -20.91
CA GLU A 311 -11.22 3.03 -20.11
C GLU A 311 -10.36 1.84 -20.46
N CYS A 312 -9.63 1.35 -19.47
CA CYS A 312 -8.56 0.38 -19.65
C CYS A 312 -8.83 -0.90 -18.85
N GLU A 313 -8.36 -2.02 -19.39
CA GLU A 313 -8.32 -3.30 -18.70
C GLU A 313 -6.87 -3.82 -18.66
N VAL A 314 -6.40 -4.18 -17.47
CA VAL A 314 -5.04 -4.69 -17.27
C VAL A 314 -4.86 -6.04 -17.95
N SER A 315 -4.00 -6.11 -18.94
CA SER A 315 -3.66 -7.33 -19.68
C SER A 315 -2.53 -8.11 -19.02
N GLU A 316 -1.45 -7.42 -18.65
CA GLU A 316 -0.25 -8.01 -18.04
C GLU A 316 0.45 -7.02 -17.13
N ARG A 317 1.31 -7.55 -16.24
CA ARG A 317 2.19 -6.75 -15.37
C ARG A 317 3.62 -7.29 -15.45
N MET A 318 4.59 -6.41 -15.55
CA MET A 318 6.01 -6.72 -15.50
C MET A 318 6.65 -6.06 -14.28
N GLU A 319 7.38 -6.85 -13.50
CA GLU A 319 8.10 -6.34 -12.34
C GLU A 319 9.36 -5.60 -12.76
N CYS A 320 9.52 -4.36 -12.29
CA CYS A 320 10.63 -3.47 -12.61
C CYS A 320 11.17 -2.81 -11.33
N GLY A 321 11.92 -3.55 -10.52
CA GLY A 321 12.48 -3.05 -9.27
C GLY A 321 11.38 -2.63 -8.27
N ASP A 322 11.30 -1.33 -7.97
CA ASP A 322 10.33 -0.72 -7.07
C ASP A 322 8.98 -0.38 -7.74
N HIS A 323 8.84 -0.64 -9.05
CA HIS A 323 7.65 -0.39 -9.84
C HIS A 323 7.12 -1.65 -10.53
N TRP A 324 5.85 -1.61 -10.89
CA TRP A 324 5.24 -2.45 -11.90
C TRP A 324 5.05 -1.65 -13.19
N VAL A 325 5.42 -2.24 -14.33
CA VAL A 325 4.93 -1.77 -15.63
C VAL A 325 3.66 -2.55 -15.94
N VAL A 326 2.53 -1.84 -15.92
CA VAL A 326 1.20 -2.37 -16.20
C VAL A 326 0.92 -2.18 -17.68
N LEU A 327 0.71 -3.26 -18.43
CA LEU A 327 0.21 -3.25 -19.79
C LEU A 327 -1.32 -3.35 -19.75
N ALA A 328 -2.01 -2.40 -20.38
CA ALA A 328 -3.46 -2.39 -20.40
C ALA A 328 -3.99 -2.19 -21.82
N THR A 329 -5.06 -2.94 -22.16
CA THR A 329 -5.82 -2.74 -23.38
C THR A 329 -6.82 -1.61 -23.18
N VAL A 330 -6.88 -0.67 -24.10
CA VAL A 330 -7.91 0.39 -24.11
C VAL A 330 -9.19 -0.19 -24.67
N ARG A 331 -10.25 -0.16 -23.88
CA ARG A 331 -11.58 -0.67 -24.22
C ARG A 331 -12.48 0.39 -24.82
N ASP A 332 -12.39 1.61 -24.28
CA ASP A 332 -13.13 2.79 -24.73
C ASP A 332 -12.38 4.07 -24.35
N GLY A 333 -12.83 5.21 -24.81
CA GLY A 333 -12.27 6.49 -24.47
C GLY A 333 -12.96 7.66 -25.13
N LYS A 334 -12.79 8.85 -24.55
CA LYS A 334 -13.41 10.06 -25.09
C LYS A 334 -12.49 11.27 -24.93
N LEU A 335 -12.42 12.08 -25.97
CA LEU A 335 -11.86 13.42 -25.91
C LEU A 335 -12.89 14.37 -25.26
N LEU A 336 -12.49 15.03 -24.18
CA LEU A 336 -13.35 15.96 -23.44
C LEU A 336 -13.14 17.41 -23.87
N GLN A 337 -11.92 17.74 -24.31
CA GLN A 337 -11.50 19.09 -24.73
C GLN A 337 -10.82 19.00 -26.10
N GLU A 338 -11.46 19.54 -27.15
CA GLU A 338 -10.95 19.40 -28.54
C GLU A 338 -9.68 20.22 -28.78
N ASP A 339 -9.59 21.43 -28.24
CA ASP A 339 -8.48 22.37 -28.48
C ASP A 339 -7.37 22.34 -27.41
N GLY A 340 -7.42 21.38 -26.51
CA GLY A 340 -6.47 21.27 -25.39
C GLY A 340 -5.14 20.62 -25.78
N LEU A 341 -4.08 20.95 -25.03
CA LEU A 341 -2.78 20.29 -25.11
C LEU A 341 -2.59 19.38 -23.90
N THR A 342 -1.91 18.25 -24.10
CA THR A 342 -1.55 17.34 -23.00
C THR A 342 -0.57 18.01 -22.04
N ALA A 343 -0.85 17.94 -20.75
CA ALA A 343 0.09 18.36 -19.71
C ALA A 343 1.30 17.42 -19.69
N ILE A 344 2.48 17.99 -19.50
CA ILE A 344 3.76 17.26 -19.51
C ILE A 344 4.44 17.43 -18.16
N HIS A 345 4.94 16.32 -17.60
CA HIS A 345 5.73 16.33 -16.39
C HIS A 345 7.23 16.37 -16.70
N HIS A 346 7.89 17.47 -16.29
CA HIS A 346 9.34 17.64 -16.38
C HIS A 346 10.00 17.34 -15.05
N ARG A 347 11.03 16.50 -15.06
CA ARG A 347 11.81 16.15 -13.86
C ARG A 347 13.24 16.65 -13.97
N LYS A 348 13.83 16.96 -12.82
CA LYS A 348 15.26 17.33 -12.73
C LYS A 348 16.15 16.11 -12.59
N THR A 349 15.64 15.04 -12.02
CA THR A 349 16.36 13.79 -11.75
C THR A 349 15.48 12.57 -12.04
N GLY A 350 16.09 11.44 -12.32
CA GLY A 350 15.41 10.16 -12.49
C GLY A 350 15.12 9.40 -11.19
N THR A 351 15.41 9.97 -10.03
CA THR A 351 15.29 9.30 -8.70
C THR A 351 14.11 9.76 -7.87
N SER A 352 13.36 10.75 -8.33
CA SER A 352 12.18 11.29 -7.63
C SER A 352 11.16 11.86 -8.60
N TYR A 353 9.92 11.94 -8.17
CA TYR A 353 8.82 12.61 -8.87
C TYR A 353 8.90 14.12 -8.71
#